data_16969667a49ad582b4040fb916b2936e
#
_entry.id   16969667a49ad582b4040fb916b2936e
#
_cell.length_a   1.000
_cell.length_b   1.000
_cell.length_c   1.000
_cell.angle_alpha   90.00
_cell.angle_beta   90.00
_cell.angle_gamma   90.00
#
_symmetry.space_group_name_H-M   'P 1'
#
loop_
_entity.id
_entity.type
_entity.pdbx_description
1 polymer ?
#
loop_
_entity_poly.entity_id
_entity_poly.type
_entity_poly.pdbx_seq_one_letter_code
_entity_poly.pdbx_strand_id
1 'polypeptide(L)'
;MINSAPVEHADEAGTRAETMARFLRDVPVPFTRVLSLWVGYRLRRDPRQPDTPHRLTPRQACLLGLPPHTEVTRREGYLVPHLGDHGPRLAAITALVHQRGLELDEPARDELDRGYTPLGLLVTGARRATHYATTTRAPDDPDFADPLPDDPADVPALWCQATLLSAGRPVALVRETVYRVAFTGRRPPDLTGYLTPAPPRLVS
;
A
#
# COMPACT_ATOMS: atom_id res chain seq x y z
N MET A 1 -13.07 -26.88 -31.73
CA MET A 1 -13.67 -26.34 -30.48
C MET A 1 -12.70 -25.31 -29.96
N ILE A 2 -13.02 -24.03 -30.15
CA ILE A 2 -12.18 -22.88 -29.78
C ILE A 2 -12.59 -22.48 -28.37
N ASN A 3 -11.64 -22.56 -27.46
CA ASN A 3 -11.82 -22.25 -26.04
C ASN A 3 -11.83 -20.72 -25.83
N SER A 4 -13.01 -20.12 -25.71
CA SER A 4 -13.21 -18.65 -25.63
C SER A 4 -13.25 -18.10 -24.19
N ALA A 5 -12.45 -18.63 -23.26
CA ALA A 5 -12.54 -18.27 -21.85
C ALA A 5 -11.55 -17.21 -21.28
N PRO A 6 -10.56 -16.65 -21.98
CA PRO A 6 -9.63 -15.70 -21.32
C PRO A 6 -10.02 -14.22 -21.40
N VAL A 7 -10.90 -13.79 -22.28
CA VAL A 7 -11.13 -12.36 -22.57
C VAL A 7 -12.05 -11.69 -21.53
N GLU A 8 -13.09 -12.36 -21.06
CA GLU A 8 -14.04 -11.80 -20.09
C GLU A 8 -13.41 -11.50 -18.72
N HIS A 9 -12.50 -12.36 -18.25
CA HIS A 9 -11.86 -12.18 -16.96
C HIS A 9 -10.83 -11.02 -16.91
N ALA A 10 -10.27 -10.63 -18.06
CA ALA A 10 -9.31 -9.52 -18.12
C ALA A 10 -9.98 -8.16 -17.92
N ASP A 11 -11.19 -7.99 -18.44
CA ASP A 11 -11.97 -6.76 -18.32
C ASP A 11 -12.52 -6.56 -16.90
N GLU A 12 -12.97 -7.62 -16.26
CA GLU A 12 -13.46 -7.59 -14.88
C GLU A 12 -12.36 -7.19 -13.87
N ALA A 13 -11.15 -7.72 -14.02
CA ALA A 13 -10.02 -7.36 -13.16
C ALA A 13 -9.62 -5.89 -13.34
N GLY A 14 -9.67 -5.36 -14.57
CA GLY A 14 -9.44 -3.95 -14.86
C GLY A 14 -10.46 -3.04 -14.18
N THR A 15 -11.74 -3.35 -14.31
CA THR A 15 -12.84 -2.59 -13.66
C THR A 15 -12.72 -2.60 -12.13
N ARG A 16 -12.31 -3.73 -11.55
CA ARG A 16 -12.08 -3.85 -10.10
C ARG A 16 -10.87 -3.02 -9.65
N ALA A 17 -9.79 -3.02 -10.41
CA ALA A 17 -8.61 -2.20 -10.14
C ALA A 17 -8.96 -0.70 -10.18
N GLU A 18 -9.76 -0.25 -11.14
CA GLU A 18 -10.26 1.14 -11.21
C GLU A 18 -11.12 1.51 -10.00
N THR A 19 -11.99 0.59 -9.55
CA THR A 19 -12.80 0.79 -8.35
C THR A 19 -11.93 0.97 -7.12
N MET A 20 -10.89 0.14 -6.94
CA MET A 20 -9.93 0.29 -5.85
C MET A 20 -9.13 1.60 -5.98
N ALA A 21 -8.69 1.97 -7.19
CA ALA A 21 -7.97 3.22 -7.43
C ALA A 21 -8.79 4.44 -6.99
N ARG A 22 -10.07 4.47 -7.34
CA ARG A 22 -11.01 5.53 -6.91
C ARG A 22 -11.13 5.55 -5.40
N PHE A 23 -11.38 4.41 -4.77
CA PHE A 23 -11.50 4.30 -3.32
C PHE A 23 -10.25 4.83 -2.61
N LEU A 24 -9.05 4.46 -3.08
CA LEU A 24 -7.78 4.91 -2.48
C LEU A 24 -7.54 6.41 -2.62
N ARG A 25 -8.13 7.07 -3.63
CA ARG A 25 -8.06 8.54 -3.77
C ARG A 25 -8.98 9.25 -2.78
N ASP A 26 -10.16 8.67 -2.54
CA ASP A 26 -11.23 9.35 -1.82
C ASP A 26 -11.22 9.05 -0.32
N VAL A 27 -10.64 7.90 0.09
CA VAL A 27 -10.71 7.43 1.48
C VAL A 27 -9.32 7.39 2.12
N PRO A 28 -9.11 8.09 3.25
CA PRO A 28 -7.80 8.21 3.89
C PRO A 28 -7.44 6.98 4.76
N VAL A 29 -7.78 5.78 4.31
CA VAL A 29 -7.48 4.51 5.01
C VAL A 29 -6.15 3.95 4.52
N PRO A 30 -5.29 3.42 5.40
CA PRO A 30 -4.05 2.76 4.98
C PRO A 30 -4.28 1.65 3.95
N PHE A 31 -3.45 1.63 2.91
CA PHE A 31 -3.55 0.71 1.78
C PHE A 31 -3.70 -0.75 2.19
N THR A 32 -2.87 -1.22 3.14
CA THR A 32 -2.91 -2.62 3.59
C THR A 32 -4.26 -3.01 4.18
N ARG A 33 -4.95 -2.08 4.87
CA ARG A 33 -6.31 -2.32 5.38
C ARG A 33 -7.30 -2.46 4.24
N VAL A 34 -7.21 -1.57 3.25
CA VAL A 34 -8.07 -1.63 2.05
C VAL A 34 -7.85 -2.94 1.31
N LEU A 35 -6.59 -3.31 1.05
CA LEU A 35 -6.28 -4.55 0.35
C LEU A 35 -6.71 -5.78 1.14
N SER A 36 -6.52 -5.82 2.47
CA SER A 36 -6.99 -6.92 3.33
C SER A 36 -8.50 -7.10 3.27
N LEU A 37 -9.27 -6.00 3.30
CA LEU A 37 -10.73 -6.04 3.13
C LEU A 37 -11.10 -6.54 1.74
N TRP A 38 -10.39 -6.06 0.71
CA TRP A 38 -10.64 -6.42 -0.67
C TRP A 38 -10.49 -7.92 -0.93
N VAL A 39 -9.38 -8.49 -0.44
CA VAL A 39 -9.09 -9.93 -0.62
C VAL A 39 -9.77 -10.82 0.43
N GLY A 40 -10.28 -10.25 1.51
CA GLY A 40 -11.03 -10.97 2.57
C GLY A 40 -10.17 -11.77 3.54
N TYR A 41 -8.87 -11.46 3.65
CA TYR A 41 -7.97 -12.10 4.61
C TYR A 41 -6.85 -11.15 5.07
N ARG A 42 -6.19 -11.54 6.17
CA ARG A 42 -5.07 -10.77 6.71
C ARG A 42 -3.84 -10.90 5.81
N LEU A 43 -3.09 -9.80 5.72
CA LEU A 43 -1.85 -9.72 4.96
C LEU A 43 -0.65 -9.60 5.89
N ARG A 44 0.48 -10.16 5.46
CA ARG A 44 1.79 -9.90 6.02
C ARG A 44 2.71 -9.30 4.96
N ARG A 45 3.75 -8.63 5.40
CA ARG A 45 4.87 -8.25 4.54
C ARG A 45 5.79 -9.45 4.41
N ASP A 46 6.22 -9.71 3.20
CA ASP A 46 7.32 -10.61 2.86
C ASP A 46 8.51 -9.72 2.43
N PRO A 47 9.54 -9.54 3.28
CA PRO A 47 10.65 -8.66 2.98
C PRO A 47 11.41 -9.16 1.76
N ARG A 48 11.67 -8.29 0.77
CA ARG A 48 12.51 -8.62 -0.39
C ARG A 48 13.99 -8.59 -0.01
N GLN A 49 14.34 -7.68 0.89
CA GLN A 49 15.68 -7.46 1.41
C GLN A 49 15.61 -6.85 2.80
N PRO A 50 16.68 -6.88 3.58
CA PRO A 50 16.75 -6.15 4.85
C PRO A 50 16.44 -4.67 4.66
N ASP A 51 15.83 -4.08 5.68
CA ASP A 51 15.56 -2.65 5.70
C ASP A 51 16.90 -1.88 5.68
N THR A 52 16.99 -0.82 4.85
CA THR A 52 18.25 -0.09 4.62
C THR A 52 18.10 1.42 4.89
N PRO A 53 19.18 2.11 5.31
CA PRO A 53 19.19 3.57 5.36
C PRO A 53 18.97 4.17 3.96
N HIS A 54 18.21 5.25 3.88
CA HIS A 54 17.97 6.00 2.66
C HIS A 54 18.01 7.50 2.95
N ARG A 55 18.67 8.28 2.11
CA ARG A 55 18.68 9.73 2.18
C ARG A 55 17.62 10.30 1.27
N LEU A 56 16.71 11.09 1.84
CA LEU A 56 15.62 11.69 1.09
C LEU A 56 16.13 12.65 0.01
N THR A 57 15.58 12.51 -1.20
CA THR A 57 15.70 13.57 -2.20
C THR A 57 14.91 14.81 -1.77
N PRO A 58 15.17 16.01 -2.36
CA PRO A 58 14.41 17.21 -2.03
C PRO A 58 12.89 17.03 -2.20
N ARG A 59 12.46 16.28 -3.25
CA ARG A 59 11.04 15.99 -3.51
C ARG A 59 10.43 15.09 -2.44
N GLN A 60 11.13 14.00 -2.09
CA GLN A 60 10.69 13.07 -1.03
C GLN A 60 10.61 13.78 0.33
N ALA A 61 11.60 14.61 0.63
CA ALA A 61 11.65 15.40 1.85
C ALA A 61 10.48 16.39 1.94
N CYS A 62 10.14 17.05 0.83
CA CYS A 62 8.98 17.94 0.74
C CYS A 62 7.68 17.19 1.06
N LEU A 63 7.48 15.98 0.51
CA LEU A 63 6.28 15.16 0.75
C LEU A 63 6.17 14.67 2.20
N LEU A 64 7.30 14.54 2.90
CA LEU A 64 7.36 14.14 4.31
C LEU A 64 7.44 15.32 5.28
N GLY A 65 7.52 16.57 4.78
CA GLY A 65 7.72 17.74 5.61
C GLY A 65 9.03 17.72 6.39
N LEU A 66 10.09 17.11 5.82
CA LEU A 66 11.40 16.94 6.43
C LEU A 66 12.47 17.75 5.66
N PRO A 67 13.62 18.06 6.28
CA PRO A 67 14.75 18.64 5.56
C PRO A 67 15.26 17.69 4.45
N PRO A 68 15.74 18.23 3.31
CA PRO A 68 16.43 17.44 2.31
C PRO A 68 17.59 16.63 2.91
N HIS A 69 17.83 15.45 2.35
CA HIS A 69 18.90 14.54 2.80
C HIS A 69 18.72 13.97 4.22
N THR A 70 17.56 14.17 4.85
CA THR A 70 17.23 13.47 6.09
C THR A 70 17.32 11.96 5.84
N GLU A 71 17.97 11.25 6.77
CA GLU A 71 18.06 9.80 6.72
C GLU A 71 16.77 9.17 7.26
N VAL A 72 16.23 8.23 6.49
CA VAL A 72 15.04 7.46 6.80
C VAL A 72 15.32 5.98 6.54
N THR A 73 14.42 5.10 6.92
CA THR A 73 14.52 3.67 6.62
C THR A 73 13.73 3.34 5.36
N ARG A 74 14.41 2.73 4.38
CA ARG A 74 13.77 2.14 3.20
C ARG A 74 13.39 0.70 3.48
N ARG A 75 12.13 0.37 3.30
CA ARG A 75 11.55 -0.95 3.49
C ARG A 75 10.92 -1.41 2.18
N GLU A 76 11.33 -2.57 1.69
CA GLU A 76 10.81 -3.16 0.45
C GLU A 76 10.29 -4.57 0.70
N GLY A 77 9.28 -4.96 -0.04
CA GLY A 77 8.74 -6.32 0.07
C GLY A 77 7.42 -6.49 -0.66
N TYR A 78 6.82 -7.63 -0.43
CA TYR A 78 5.53 -7.98 -0.99
C TYR A 78 4.46 -8.07 0.09
N LEU A 79 3.23 -7.78 -0.26
CA LEU A 79 2.07 -8.14 0.56
C LEU A 79 1.58 -9.50 0.08
N VAL A 80 1.56 -10.44 1.02
CA VAL A 80 1.14 -11.83 0.80
C VAL A 80 0.10 -12.22 1.84
N PRO A 81 -0.70 -13.28 1.63
CA PRO A 81 -1.58 -13.83 2.65
C PRO A 81 -0.84 -14.16 3.93
N HIS A 82 -1.44 -13.85 5.08
CA HIS A 82 -0.85 -14.15 6.38
C HIS A 82 -0.74 -15.66 6.66
N LEU A 83 -1.66 -16.44 6.13
CA LEU A 83 -1.71 -17.89 6.29
C LEU A 83 -1.11 -18.57 5.07
N GLY A 84 -0.06 -19.37 5.29
CA GLY A 84 0.62 -20.17 4.26
C GLY A 84 1.93 -19.57 3.79
N ASP A 85 2.94 -20.44 3.61
CA ASP A 85 4.30 -20.04 3.22
C ASP A 85 4.43 -19.71 1.72
N HIS A 86 3.42 -20.02 0.91
CA HIS A 86 3.46 -19.93 -0.56
C HIS A 86 2.22 -19.24 -1.16
N GLY A 87 1.65 -18.26 -0.48
CA GLY A 87 0.54 -17.48 -1.03
C GLY A 87 1.01 -16.58 -2.19
N PRO A 88 0.08 -16.20 -3.11
CA PRO A 88 0.41 -15.30 -4.21
C PRO A 88 0.86 -13.94 -3.67
N ARG A 89 1.80 -13.31 -4.37
CA ARG A 89 2.15 -11.91 -4.16
C ARG A 89 0.99 -11.04 -4.66
N LEU A 90 0.42 -10.25 -3.77
CA LEU A 90 -0.74 -9.42 -4.09
C LEU A 90 -0.35 -7.99 -4.46
N ALA A 91 0.72 -7.49 -3.87
CA ALA A 91 1.28 -6.20 -4.18
C ALA A 91 2.77 -6.15 -3.83
N ALA A 92 3.53 -5.35 -4.58
CA ALA A 92 4.84 -4.88 -4.15
C ALA A 92 4.68 -3.58 -3.38
N ILE A 93 5.50 -3.39 -2.36
CA ILE A 93 5.53 -2.18 -1.55
C ILE A 93 6.95 -1.66 -1.38
N THR A 94 7.10 -0.34 -1.47
CA THR A 94 8.29 0.39 -1.02
C THR A 94 7.83 1.49 -0.07
N ALA A 95 8.46 1.59 1.11
CA ALA A 95 8.17 2.62 2.10
C ALA A 95 9.46 3.31 2.55
N LEU A 96 9.47 4.64 2.54
CA LEU A 96 10.49 5.46 3.17
C LEU A 96 9.95 5.92 4.52
N VAL A 97 10.46 5.37 5.60
CA VAL A 97 9.89 5.48 6.95
C VAL A 97 10.75 6.39 7.82
N HIS A 98 10.17 7.47 8.30
CA HIS A 98 10.77 8.33 9.31
C HIS A 98 10.51 7.72 10.70
N GLN A 99 11.34 6.76 11.09
CA GLN A 99 11.15 5.99 12.34
C GLN A 99 11.02 6.87 13.59
N ARG A 100 11.78 7.98 13.67
CA ARG A 100 11.71 8.91 14.79
C ARG A 100 10.37 9.65 14.90
N GLY A 101 9.63 9.72 13.80
CA GLY A 101 8.29 10.31 13.75
C GLY A 101 7.16 9.34 14.10
N LEU A 102 7.47 8.04 14.23
CA LEU A 102 6.49 7.02 14.56
C LEU A 102 6.23 7.00 16.08
N GLU A 103 4.98 7.22 16.44
CA GLU A 103 4.49 7.02 17.80
C GLU A 103 3.99 5.57 17.93
N LEU A 104 4.90 4.64 18.26
CA LEU A 104 4.62 3.23 18.47
C LEU A 104 4.85 2.89 19.93
N ASP A 105 3.95 2.07 20.49
CA ASP A 105 4.23 1.37 21.74
C ASP A 105 5.32 0.31 21.55
N GLU A 106 5.80 -0.24 22.64
CA GLU A 106 6.90 -1.22 22.61
C GLU A 106 6.54 -2.47 21.79
N PRO A 107 5.37 -3.10 21.91
CA PRO A 107 4.99 -4.24 21.07
C PRO A 107 4.94 -3.91 19.57
N ALA A 108 4.42 -2.73 19.19
CA ALA A 108 4.36 -2.33 17.78
C ALA A 108 5.75 -2.00 17.22
N ARG A 109 6.67 -1.53 18.07
CA ARG A 109 8.07 -1.29 17.70
C ARG A 109 8.80 -2.61 17.43
N ASP A 110 8.64 -3.60 18.30
CA ASP A 110 9.18 -4.95 18.11
C ASP A 110 8.66 -5.59 16.81
N GLU A 111 7.37 -5.41 16.51
CA GLU A 111 6.79 -5.89 15.26
C GLU A 111 7.34 -5.15 14.03
N LEU A 112 7.60 -3.84 14.15
CA LEU A 112 8.25 -3.07 13.11
C LEU A 112 9.65 -3.62 12.81
N ASP A 113 10.44 -3.90 13.86
CA ASP A 113 11.81 -4.38 13.76
C ASP A 113 11.88 -5.82 13.23
N ARG A 114 10.90 -6.68 13.56
CA ARG A 114 10.76 -8.01 12.94
C ARG A 114 10.50 -7.93 11.43
N GLY A 115 9.93 -6.84 10.96
CA GLY A 115 9.81 -6.54 9.54
C GLY A 115 8.65 -7.21 8.79
N TYR A 116 7.89 -8.11 9.41
CA TYR A 116 6.83 -8.87 8.73
C TYR A 116 5.46 -8.20 8.78
N THR A 117 5.22 -7.32 9.72
CA THR A 117 3.95 -6.60 9.85
C THR A 117 3.97 -5.34 8.96
N PRO A 118 2.98 -5.17 8.08
CA PRO A 118 2.85 -3.97 7.26
C PRO A 118 2.67 -2.71 8.11
N LEU A 119 3.38 -1.63 7.75
CA LEU A 119 3.40 -0.36 8.51
C LEU A 119 2.00 0.21 8.77
N GLY A 120 1.11 0.15 7.77
CA GLY A 120 -0.26 0.65 7.90
C GLY A 120 -1.14 -0.10 8.92
N LEU A 121 -0.68 -1.25 9.42
CA LEU A 121 -1.34 -2.00 10.50
C LEU A 121 -0.74 -1.68 11.87
N LEU A 122 0.53 -1.28 11.93
CA LEU A 122 1.24 -0.94 13.17
C LEU A 122 0.86 0.44 13.70
N VAL A 123 0.69 1.40 12.80
CA VAL A 123 0.41 2.79 13.19
C VAL A 123 -1.06 2.94 13.55
N THR A 124 -1.35 3.11 14.85
CA THR A 124 -2.71 3.33 15.36
C THR A 124 -3.25 4.66 14.83
N GLY A 125 -4.50 4.65 14.34
CA GLY A 125 -5.12 5.86 13.79
C GLY A 125 -4.47 6.38 12.52
N ALA A 126 -3.64 5.56 11.86
CA ALA A 126 -2.99 5.93 10.61
C ALA A 126 -4.01 6.39 9.56
N ARG A 127 -3.69 7.50 8.89
CA ARG A 127 -4.40 8.02 7.73
C ARG A 127 -3.47 8.05 6.52
N ARG A 128 -4.07 8.10 5.35
CA ARG A 128 -3.36 8.15 4.08
C ARG A 128 -3.70 9.45 3.36
N ALA A 129 -2.69 10.16 2.87
CA ALA A 129 -2.83 11.23 1.91
C ALA A 129 -2.33 10.72 0.54
N THR A 130 -3.26 10.40 -0.35
CA THR A 130 -2.94 9.81 -1.66
C THR A 130 -2.48 10.89 -2.63
N HIS A 131 -1.30 10.72 -3.23
CA HIS A 131 -0.78 11.59 -4.30
C HIS A 131 -1.31 11.16 -5.65
N TYR A 132 -1.33 9.86 -5.91
CA TYR A 132 -2.03 9.26 -7.04
C TYR A 132 -2.43 7.81 -6.75
N ALA A 133 -3.47 7.34 -7.44
CA ALA A 133 -3.83 5.94 -7.61
C ALA A 133 -4.39 5.78 -9.02
N THR A 134 -3.80 4.90 -9.83
CA THR A 134 -4.09 4.77 -11.26
C THR A 134 -3.93 3.34 -11.76
N THR A 135 -4.70 2.96 -12.76
CA THR A 135 -4.59 1.68 -13.46
C THR A 135 -3.72 1.77 -14.72
N THR A 136 -3.34 2.97 -15.12
CA THR A 136 -2.30 3.18 -16.14
C THR A 136 -0.95 3.23 -15.46
N ARG A 137 0.10 2.74 -16.15
CA ARG A 137 1.46 2.76 -15.60
C ARG A 137 1.79 4.15 -15.06
N ALA A 138 2.18 4.19 -13.80
CA ALA A 138 2.60 5.44 -13.18
C ALA A 138 3.81 6.02 -13.93
N PRO A 139 3.95 7.36 -13.98
CA PRO A 139 5.16 7.98 -14.50
C PRO A 139 6.39 7.41 -13.80
N ASP A 140 7.44 7.17 -14.57
CA ASP A 140 8.73 6.77 -14.00
C ASP A 140 9.15 7.87 -13.01
N ASP A 141 9.24 7.50 -11.74
CA ASP A 141 9.76 8.37 -10.70
C ASP A 141 11.18 7.89 -10.38
N PRO A 142 12.22 8.60 -10.84
CA PRO A 142 13.61 8.18 -10.64
C PRO A 142 13.97 8.08 -9.16
N ASP A 143 13.25 8.81 -8.30
CA ASP A 143 13.45 8.81 -6.86
C ASP A 143 12.75 7.63 -6.18
N PHE A 144 11.85 6.96 -6.89
CA PHE A 144 11.02 5.89 -6.37
C PHE A 144 10.84 4.81 -7.46
N ALA A 145 11.92 4.11 -7.77
CA ALA A 145 11.85 3.01 -8.74
C ALA A 145 10.81 1.98 -8.28
N ASP A 146 9.87 1.65 -9.16
CA ASP A 146 9.00 0.49 -8.93
C ASP A 146 9.88 -0.74 -8.85
N PRO A 147 9.72 -1.58 -7.83
CA PRO A 147 10.31 -2.89 -7.88
C PRO A 147 9.78 -3.58 -9.14
N LEU A 148 10.67 -3.92 -10.06
CA LEU A 148 10.30 -4.75 -11.20
C LEU A 148 9.73 -6.06 -10.66
N PRO A 149 8.63 -6.58 -11.25
CA PRO A 149 8.13 -7.87 -10.86
C PRO A 149 9.22 -8.94 -11.07
N ASP A 150 9.52 -9.68 -10.01
CA ASP A 150 10.50 -10.77 -10.08
C ASP A 150 9.93 -12.00 -10.78
N ASP A 151 8.61 -12.08 -10.90
CA ASP A 151 7.86 -13.18 -11.50
C ASP A 151 7.02 -12.64 -12.67
N PRO A 152 7.05 -13.27 -13.85
CA PRO A 152 6.14 -12.94 -14.96
C PRO A 152 4.66 -13.02 -14.61
N ALA A 153 4.29 -13.79 -13.57
CA ALA A 153 2.91 -13.87 -13.08
C ALA A 153 2.49 -12.62 -12.29
N ASP A 154 3.44 -11.83 -11.80
CA ASP A 154 3.21 -10.59 -11.06
C ASP A 154 2.85 -9.44 -12.02
N VAL A 155 1.73 -9.56 -12.73
CA VAL A 155 1.26 -8.54 -13.68
C VAL A 155 0.66 -7.35 -12.93
N PRO A 156 1.26 -6.15 -13.01
CA PRO A 156 0.72 -4.96 -12.37
C PRO A 156 -0.67 -4.59 -12.92
N ALA A 157 -1.57 -4.15 -12.05
CA ALA A 157 -2.92 -3.70 -12.42
C ALA A 157 -3.29 -2.34 -11.80
N LEU A 158 -2.60 -1.93 -10.72
CA LEU A 158 -2.83 -0.63 -10.08
C LEU A 158 -1.51 -0.14 -9.46
N TRP A 159 -1.24 1.15 -9.61
CA TRP A 159 -0.11 1.85 -8.99
C TRP A 159 -0.63 2.96 -8.09
N CYS A 160 -0.03 3.09 -6.92
CA CYS A 160 -0.35 4.21 -6.06
C CYS A 160 0.85 4.70 -5.26
N GLN A 161 0.80 5.99 -4.93
CA GLN A 161 1.75 6.66 -4.04
C GLN A 161 0.99 7.50 -3.04
N ALA A 162 1.43 7.48 -1.80
CA ALA A 162 0.80 8.23 -0.73
C ALA A 162 1.77 8.57 0.38
N THR A 163 1.41 9.56 1.19
CA THR A 163 2.01 9.80 2.49
C THR A 163 1.16 9.15 3.57
N LEU A 164 1.76 8.32 4.42
CA LEU A 164 1.14 7.81 5.64
C LEU A 164 1.28 8.84 6.75
N LEU A 165 0.17 9.13 7.42
CA LEU A 165 0.09 10.10 8.50
C LEU A 165 -0.18 9.38 9.82
N SER A 166 0.52 9.78 10.88
CA SER A 166 0.25 9.41 12.28
C SER A 166 -0.05 10.69 13.05
N ALA A 167 -1.20 10.74 13.73
CA ALA A 167 -1.67 11.95 14.41
C ALA A 167 -1.61 13.23 13.53
N GLY A 168 -1.89 13.08 12.24
CA GLY A 168 -1.86 14.17 11.26
C GLY A 168 -0.46 14.55 10.74
N ARG A 169 0.61 13.92 11.23
CA ARG A 169 1.99 14.19 10.81
C ARG A 169 2.48 13.14 9.81
N PRO A 170 3.17 13.52 8.72
CA PRO A 170 3.79 12.59 7.80
C PRO A 170 4.83 11.70 8.50
N VAL A 171 4.71 10.38 8.35
CA VAL A 171 5.64 9.42 8.97
C VAL A 171 6.25 8.45 7.96
N ALA A 172 5.64 8.28 6.80
CA ALA A 172 6.22 7.49 5.73
C ALA A 172 5.70 7.94 4.37
N LEU A 173 6.55 7.87 3.36
CA LEU A 173 6.17 7.95 1.95
C LEU A 173 6.12 6.53 1.41
N VAL A 174 4.99 6.13 0.84
CA VAL A 174 4.75 4.75 0.40
C VAL A 174 4.40 4.70 -1.07
N ARG A 175 4.91 3.69 -1.76
CA ARG A 175 4.55 3.33 -3.12
C ARG A 175 4.13 1.88 -3.15
N GLU A 176 3.00 1.60 -3.77
CA GLU A 176 2.42 0.28 -3.86
C GLU A 176 2.04 -0.02 -5.31
N THR A 177 2.40 -1.22 -5.77
CA THR A 177 2.00 -1.77 -7.07
C THR A 177 1.18 -3.02 -6.81
N VAL A 178 -0.11 -2.98 -7.12
CA VAL A 178 -1.03 -4.12 -6.90
C VAL A 178 -1.04 -4.99 -8.15
N TYR A 179 -0.90 -6.29 -7.94
CA TYR A 179 -0.90 -7.25 -9.02
C TYR A 179 -2.31 -7.70 -9.38
N ARG A 180 -2.50 -8.10 -10.63
CA ARG A 180 -3.78 -8.53 -11.19
C ARG A 180 -4.42 -9.66 -10.37
N VAL A 181 -3.62 -10.55 -9.79
CA VAL A 181 -4.10 -11.65 -8.96
C VAL A 181 -4.95 -11.18 -7.77
N ALA A 182 -4.71 -9.98 -7.23
CA ALA A 182 -5.53 -9.41 -6.16
C ALA A 182 -6.97 -9.08 -6.60
N PHE A 183 -7.22 -9.00 -7.90
CA PHE A 183 -8.51 -8.66 -8.48
C PHE A 183 -9.23 -9.85 -9.10
N THR A 184 -8.62 -11.04 -9.07
CA THR A 184 -9.22 -12.28 -9.60
C THR A 184 -9.93 -13.05 -8.48
N GLY A 185 -11.06 -13.66 -8.79
CA GLY A 185 -11.67 -14.72 -7.99
C GLY A 185 -12.66 -14.33 -6.89
N ARG A 186 -12.87 -13.05 -6.53
CA ARG A 186 -13.90 -12.66 -5.56
C ARG A 186 -14.63 -11.37 -5.96
N ARG A 187 -15.92 -11.29 -5.57
CA ARG A 187 -16.68 -10.05 -5.66
C ARG A 187 -16.03 -8.99 -4.76
N PRO A 188 -15.87 -7.73 -5.25
CA PRO A 188 -15.38 -6.64 -4.41
C PRO A 188 -16.22 -6.53 -3.14
N PRO A 189 -15.61 -6.25 -1.99
CA PRO A 189 -16.34 -5.98 -0.77
C PRO A 189 -17.20 -4.71 -0.95
N ASP A 190 -18.31 -4.66 -0.23
CA ASP A 190 -19.08 -3.43 -0.14
C ASP A 190 -18.30 -2.41 0.72
N LEU A 191 -17.70 -1.44 0.05
CA LEU A 191 -16.94 -0.37 0.69
C LEU A 191 -17.78 0.87 0.99
N THR A 192 -19.10 0.83 0.75
CA THR A 192 -20.01 1.97 0.89
C THR A 192 -19.97 2.58 2.30
N GLY A 193 -19.81 1.75 3.33
CA GLY A 193 -19.70 2.20 4.72
C GLY A 193 -18.50 3.09 5.02
N TYR A 194 -17.45 3.03 4.19
CA TYR A 194 -16.25 3.87 4.33
C TYR A 194 -16.35 5.20 3.58
N LEU A 195 -17.28 5.31 2.64
CA LEU A 195 -17.52 6.52 1.84
C LEU A 195 -18.43 7.53 2.55
N THR A 196 -19.12 7.09 3.61
CA THR A 196 -19.99 7.98 4.38
C THR A 196 -19.12 8.75 5.39
N PRO A 197 -18.99 10.08 5.30
CA PRO A 197 -18.28 10.84 6.30
C PRO A 197 -18.96 10.62 7.66
N ALA A 198 -18.16 10.29 8.69
CA ALA A 198 -18.68 10.20 10.04
C ALA A 198 -19.35 11.53 10.40
N PRO A 199 -20.57 11.51 10.96
CA PRO A 199 -21.23 12.75 11.37
C PRO A 199 -20.33 13.53 12.32
N PRO A 200 -20.28 14.86 12.24
CA PRO A 200 -19.47 15.66 13.14
C PRO A 200 -19.87 15.35 14.58
N ARG A 201 -18.92 14.95 15.41
CA ARG A 201 -19.16 14.81 16.83
C ARG A 201 -19.48 16.19 17.37
N LEU A 202 -20.74 16.41 17.72
CA LEU A 202 -21.14 17.55 18.52
C LEU A 202 -20.39 17.44 19.86
N VAL A 203 -19.41 18.30 20.05
CA VAL A 203 -18.77 18.49 21.35
C VAL A 203 -19.76 19.25 22.19
N SER A 204 -20.30 18.59 23.20
CA SER A 204 -21.15 19.17 24.24
C SER A 204 -20.30 19.85 25.28
#